data_d9c8bd88083870e9985d5d519a8768c7
#
_entry.id   d9c8bd88083870e9985d5d519a8768c7
#
_cell.length_a   1.000
_cell.length_b   1.000
_cell.length_c   1.000
_cell.angle_alpha   90.00
_cell.angle_beta   90.00
_cell.angle_gamma   90.00
#
_symmetry.space_group_name_H-M   'P 1'
#
loop_
_entity.id
_entity.type
_entity.pdbx_description
1 polymer ?
#
loop_
_entity_poly.entity_id
_entity_poly.type
_entity_poly.pdbx_seq_one_letter_code
_entity_poly.pdbx_strand_id
1 'polypeptide(L)'
;EIDVSVSPIMTTAQLYPSGIRWTYNSNRLILNRVTDVRLNADVDTDGEELSGAIEDDKLYRVVAGLYSAQMLGTVEDTSMGLLKLTPKDKDGNVIKDFEEHILYDQKGTEVKEWYALASYLSSFEKNEKQLPQISEKYEKTEGRKSDTDSKNIVELLKNPNKFTFIIVGIAGVVLLLLVFVVRFLVKCYTKKRVKKI
;
A
#
# COMPACT_ATOMS: atom_id res chain seq x y z
N GLU A 1 2.05 -0.54 1.56
CA GLU A 1 3.30 0.10 1.10
C GLU A 1 3.07 1.07 -0.06
N ILE A 2 2.27 0.72 -1.05
CA ILE A 2 1.96 1.62 -2.18
C ILE A 2 1.38 2.92 -1.67
N ASP A 3 0.38 2.86 -0.78
CA ASP A 3 -0.24 4.05 -0.21
C ASP A 3 0.76 4.99 0.50
N VAL A 4 1.63 4.46 1.37
CA VAL A 4 2.54 5.30 2.17
C VAL A 4 3.87 5.64 1.48
N SER A 5 4.27 4.87 0.47
CA SER A 5 5.53 5.07 -0.24
C SER A 5 5.38 5.79 -1.57
N VAL A 6 4.24 5.62 -2.26
CA VAL A 6 4.00 6.14 -3.60
C VAL A 6 3.04 7.33 -3.59
N SER A 7 2.03 7.35 -2.72
CA SER A 7 1.05 8.43 -2.69
C SER A 7 1.63 9.85 -2.46
N PRO A 8 2.74 10.04 -1.74
CA PRO A 8 3.39 11.35 -1.66
C PRO A 8 3.89 11.89 -2.99
N ILE A 9 4.12 10.99 -3.97
CA ILE A 9 4.61 11.31 -5.31
C ILE A 9 3.44 11.29 -6.31
N MET A 10 2.45 10.42 -6.07
CA MET A 10 1.36 10.10 -6.99
C MET A 10 0.05 10.01 -6.22
N THR A 11 -0.71 11.09 -6.16
CA THR A 11 -1.96 11.18 -5.37
C THR A 11 -3.00 10.13 -5.76
N THR A 12 -2.98 9.66 -7.01
CA THR A 12 -3.87 8.58 -7.48
C THR A 12 -3.59 7.22 -6.84
N ALA A 13 -2.44 7.06 -6.18
CA ALA A 13 -2.09 5.85 -5.44
C ALA A 13 -2.61 5.86 -3.99
N GLN A 14 -3.31 6.93 -3.57
CA GLN A 14 -3.86 7.03 -2.24
C GLN A 14 -5.04 6.06 -2.06
N LEU A 15 -4.99 5.27 -0.99
CA LEU A 15 -6.00 4.27 -0.67
C LEU A 15 -6.71 4.62 0.63
N TYR A 16 -7.99 4.33 0.69
CA TYR A 16 -8.85 4.55 1.88
C TYR A 16 -9.47 3.21 2.32
N PRO A 17 -8.67 2.27 2.82
CA PRO A 17 -9.18 0.96 3.21
C PRO A 17 -10.00 1.02 4.50
N SER A 18 -10.97 0.10 4.59
CA SER A 18 -11.70 -0.23 5.82
C SER A 18 -11.39 -1.69 6.20
N GLY A 19 -11.65 -2.07 7.44
CA GLY A 19 -11.38 -3.42 7.93
C GLY A 19 -9.92 -3.73 8.24
N ILE A 20 -9.01 -2.79 8.01
CA ILE A 20 -7.59 -2.91 8.39
C ILE A 20 -7.10 -1.68 9.13
N ARG A 21 -6.08 -1.89 9.94
CA ARG A 21 -5.32 -0.85 10.62
C ARG A 21 -3.83 -1.07 10.35
N TRP A 22 -3.09 0.00 10.08
CA TRP A 22 -1.64 -0.12 9.85
C TRP A 22 -0.86 1.03 10.45
N THR A 23 0.36 0.69 10.85
CA THR A 23 1.36 1.64 11.33
C THR A 23 2.51 1.69 10.33
N TYR A 24 3.01 2.86 10.08
CA TYR A 24 4.16 3.07 9.21
C TYR A 24 5.12 4.09 9.82
N ASN A 25 6.31 4.20 9.25
CA ASN A 25 7.27 5.23 9.60
C ASN A 25 7.75 5.90 8.30
N SER A 26 7.39 7.16 8.13
CA SER A 26 7.71 7.96 6.94
C SER A 26 9.21 8.17 6.72
N ASN A 27 10.02 8.04 7.77
CA ASN A 27 11.49 8.17 7.71
C ASN A 27 12.20 6.90 7.24
N ARG A 28 11.51 5.77 7.08
CA ARG A 28 12.09 4.53 6.56
C ARG A 28 12.27 4.62 5.04
N LEU A 29 13.09 3.72 4.50
CA LEU A 29 13.27 3.58 3.06
C LEU A 29 11.94 3.35 2.34
N ILE A 30 11.82 3.93 1.16
CA ILE A 30 10.67 3.71 0.28
C ILE A 30 10.44 2.21 0.06
N LEU A 31 9.18 1.77 0.02
CA LEU A 31 8.75 0.38 -0.03
C LEU A 31 9.14 -0.47 1.20
N ASN A 32 9.58 0.17 2.30
CA ASN A 32 9.81 -0.47 3.61
C ASN A 32 9.29 0.41 4.77
N ARG A 33 8.25 1.18 4.53
CA ARG A 33 7.69 2.12 5.51
C ARG A 33 6.70 1.49 6.46
N VAL A 34 5.89 0.54 6.00
CA VAL A 34 4.90 -0.15 6.82
C VAL A 34 5.60 -1.05 7.83
N THR A 35 5.25 -0.88 9.10
CA THR A 35 5.86 -1.60 10.22
C THR A 35 4.92 -2.60 10.86
N ASP A 36 3.60 -2.39 10.76
CA ASP A 36 2.59 -3.28 11.31
C ASP A 36 1.30 -3.16 10.48
N VAL A 37 0.61 -4.28 10.26
CA VAL A 37 -0.71 -4.32 9.61
C VAL A 37 -1.57 -5.33 10.38
N ARG A 38 -2.77 -4.91 10.74
CA ARG A 38 -3.73 -5.75 11.49
C ARG A 38 -5.12 -5.63 10.90
N LEU A 39 -5.89 -6.67 11.06
CA LEU A 39 -7.33 -6.60 10.85
C LEU A 39 -7.94 -5.69 11.92
N ASN A 40 -8.85 -4.84 11.49
CA ASN A 40 -9.65 -3.97 12.35
C ASN A 40 -11.12 -4.18 11.96
N ALA A 41 -11.54 -5.42 12.05
CA ALA A 41 -12.89 -5.75 11.74
C ALA A 41 -13.73 -5.64 13.01
N ASP A 42 -14.86 -4.98 12.89
CA ASP A 42 -15.81 -4.97 13.97
C ASP A 42 -16.42 -6.36 14.08
N VAL A 43 -16.81 -7.00 13.03
CA VAL A 43 -17.36 -8.38 13.03
C VAL A 43 -17.39 -8.87 11.58
N ASP A 44 -17.09 -10.12 11.30
CA ASP A 44 -17.30 -10.69 9.98
C ASP A 44 -18.79 -10.97 9.70
N THR A 45 -19.08 -11.51 8.52
CA THR A 45 -20.47 -11.86 8.13
C THR A 45 -21.08 -12.94 9.01
N ASP A 46 -20.26 -13.67 9.74
CA ASP A 46 -20.68 -14.79 10.62
C ASP A 46 -20.68 -14.39 12.10
N GLY A 47 -20.34 -13.15 12.42
CA GLY A 47 -20.37 -12.61 13.79
C GLY A 47 -19.09 -12.87 14.59
N GLU A 48 -18.01 -13.32 13.95
CA GLU A 48 -16.72 -13.50 14.61
C GLU A 48 -15.89 -12.21 14.55
N GLU A 49 -15.24 -11.86 15.66
CA GLU A 49 -14.36 -10.71 15.76
C GLU A 49 -13.06 -10.99 14.98
N LEU A 50 -12.91 -10.37 13.81
CA LEU A 50 -11.70 -10.43 13.01
C LEU A 50 -10.65 -9.47 13.59
N SER A 51 -10.09 -9.80 14.75
CA SER A 51 -8.98 -9.03 15.32
C SER A 51 -7.69 -9.84 15.25
N GLY A 52 -6.62 -9.26 14.72
CA GLY A 52 -5.33 -9.94 14.72
C GLY A 52 -4.38 -9.56 13.61
N ALA A 53 -3.23 -10.23 13.59
CA ALA A 53 -2.25 -10.10 12.54
C ALA A 53 -2.79 -10.71 11.23
N ILE A 54 -2.40 -10.12 10.10
CA ILE A 54 -2.67 -10.70 8.78
C ILE A 54 -1.73 -11.90 8.59
N GLU A 55 -2.29 -13.04 8.21
CA GLU A 55 -1.58 -14.28 7.94
C GLU A 55 -1.28 -14.38 6.45
N ASP A 56 -0.02 -14.64 6.09
CA ASP A 56 0.47 -14.58 4.70
C ASP A 56 -0.16 -15.64 3.78
N ASP A 57 -0.58 -16.77 4.32
CA ASP A 57 -1.15 -17.91 3.60
C ASP A 57 -2.68 -17.99 3.64
N LYS A 58 -3.33 -17.00 4.29
CA LYS A 58 -4.79 -16.92 4.37
C LYS A 58 -5.36 -16.02 3.29
N LEU A 59 -6.50 -16.44 2.72
CA LEU A 59 -7.27 -15.59 1.80
C LEU A 59 -8.22 -14.69 2.60
N TYR A 60 -8.21 -13.41 2.25
CA TYR A 60 -9.11 -12.41 2.80
C TYR A 60 -10.02 -11.88 1.71
N ARG A 61 -11.29 -11.72 2.02
CA ARG A 61 -12.25 -11.13 1.11
C ARG A 61 -12.07 -9.62 1.07
N VAL A 62 -11.84 -9.08 -0.12
CA VAL A 62 -11.67 -7.64 -0.35
C VAL A 62 -12.75 -7.16 -1.31
N VAL A 63 -13.38 -6.03 -0.99
CA VAL A 63 -14.30 -5.33 -1.90
C VAL A 63 -13.64 -4.01 -2.30
N ALA A 64 -13.63 -3.72 -3.58
CA ALA A 64 -13.04 -2.50 -4.14
C ALA A 64 -13.84 -2.03 -5.37
N GLY A 65 -13.65 -0.79 -5.80
CA GLY A 65 -14.14 -0.34 -7.09
C GLY A 65 -13.49 -1.13 -8.24
N LEU A 66 -14.25 -1.43 -9.29
CA LEU A 66 -13.77 -2.22 -10.44
C LEU A 66 -12.49 -1.63 -11.04
N TYR A 67 -12.44 -0.32 -11.21
CA TYR A 67 -11.25 0.38 -11.71
C TYR A 67 -10.01 0.10 -10.83
N SER A 68 -10.16 0.18 -9.51
CA SER A 68 -9.07 -0.09 -8.57
C SER A 68 -8.60 -1.54 -8.66
N ALA A 69 -9.52 -2.49 -8.83
CA ALA A 69 -9.21 -3.90 -9.00
C ALA A 69 -8.42 -4.16 -10.30
N GLN A 70 -8.86 -3.58 -11.41
CA GLN A 70 -8.18 -3.69 -12.72
C GLN A 70 -6.77 -3.06 -12.68
N MET A 71 -6.57 -1.97 -11.93
CA MET A 71 -5.26 -1.33 -11.79
C MET A 71 -4.23 -2.19 -11.05
N LEU A 72 -4.65 -3.23 -10.30
CA LEU A 72 -3.71 -4.11 -9.61
C LEU A 72 -2.78 -4.87 -10.58
N GLY A 73 -3.29 -5.28 -11.74
CA GLY A 73 -2.46 -5.87 -12.80
C GLY A 73 -1.43 -4.89 -13.37
N THR A 74 -1.83 -3.64 -13.56
CA THR A 74 -0.95 -2.56 -14.05
C THR A 74 0.20 -2.25 -13.09
N VAL A 75 0.00 -2.44 -11.79
CA VAL A 75 1.08 -2.25 -10.79
C VAL A 75 2.22 -3.23 -11.01
N GLU A 76 1.94 -4.49 -11.34
CA GLU A 76 2.98 -5.49 -11.66
C GLU A 76 3.78 -5.06 -12.90
N ASP A 77 3.10 -4.69 -13.97
CA ASP A 77 3.73 -4.28 -15.22
C ASP A 77 4.57 -3.00 -15.05
N THR A 78 4.01 -1.97 -14.43
CA THR A 78 4.68 -0.68 -14.22
C THR A 78 5.89 -0.80 -13.29
N SER A 79 5.83 -1.72 -12.31
CA SER A 79 6.93 -1.99 -11.40
C SER A 79 7.97 -2.97 -11.96
N MET A 80 7.85 -3.40 -13.23
CA MET A 80 8.69 -4.43 -13.83
C MET A 80 8.74 -5.72 -12.99
N GLY A 81 7.59 -6.11 -12.42
CA GLY A 81 7.45 -7.30 -11.58
C GLY A 81 7.98 -7.17 -10.14
N LEU A 82 8.45 -6.00 -9.72
CA LEU A 82 8.91 -5.77 -8.35
C LEU A 82 7.76 -5.82 -7.34
N LEU A 83 6.60 -5.30 -7.72
CA LEU A 83 5.37 -5.31 -6.92
C LEU A 83 4.40 -6.27 -7.60
N LYS A 84 4.26 -7.46 -7.05
CA LYS A 84 3.31 -8.44 -7.54
C LYS A 84 2.16 -8.57 -6.57
N LEU A 85 0.95 -8.30 -7.06
CA LEU A 85 -0.29 -8.56 -6.35
C LEU A 85 -1.16 -9.43 -7.25
N THR A 86 -1.49 -10.63 -6.79
CA THR A 86 -2.24 -11.62 -7.57
C THR A 86 -3.57 -11.89 -6.86
N PRO A 87 -4.66 -11.19 -7.24
CA PRO A 87 -5.99 -11.46 -6.69
C PRO A 87 -6.44 -12.88 -7.01
N LYS A 88 -7.10 -13.50 -6.06
CA LYS A 88 -7.60 -14.88 -6.17
C LYS A 88 -9.08 -14.94 -5.82
N ASP A 89 -9.78 -15.87 -6.42
CA ASP A 89 -11.14 -16.21 -6.04
C ASP A 89 -11.18 -17.01 -4.71
N LYS A 90 -12.38 -17.36 -4.26
CA LYS A 90 -12.58 -18.15 -3.03
C LYS A 90 -11.95 -19.55 -3.07
N ASP A 91 -11.69 -20.07 -4.26
CA ASP A 91 -11.13 -21.41 -4.49
C ASP A 91 -9.59 -21.33 -4.71
N GLY A 92 -9.01 -20.13 -4.62
CA GLY A 92 -7.57 -19.87 -4.76
C GLY A 92 -7.08 -19.71 -6.19
N ASN A 93 -7.98 -19.69 -7.19
CA ASN A 93 -7.62 -19.46 -8.58
C ASN A 93 -7.36 -17.97 -8.83
N VAL A 94 -6.44 -17.69 -9.75
CA VAL A 94 -6.13 -16.30 -10.13
C VAL A 94 -7.31 -15.69 -10.87
N ILE A 95 -7.78 -14.54 -10.40
CA ILE A 95 -8.79 -13.75 -11.09
C ILE A 95 -8.13 -13.05 -12.27
N LYS A 96 -8.62 -13.34 -13.48
CA LYS A 96 -8.18 -12.73 -14.73
C LYS A 96 -9.14 -11.66 -15.23
N ASP A 97 -10.43 -11.86 -14.99
CA ASP A 97 -11.49 -10.95 -15.35
C ASP A 97 -12.26 -10.53 -14.09
N PHE A 98 -12.15 -9.26 -13.73
CA PHE A 98 -12.84 -8.72 -12.56
C PHE A 98 -14.31 -8.43 -12.85
N GLU A 99 -14.73 -8.34 -14.09
CA GLU A 99 -16.14 -8.10 -14.44
C GLU A 99 -17.01 -9.28 -14.06
N GLU A 100 -16.47 -10.50 -14.06
CA GLU A 100 -17.16 -11.71 -13.59
C GLU A 100 -17.41 -11.70 -12.06
N HIS A 101 -16.76 -10.80 -11.32
CA HIS A 101 -16.83 -10.68 -9.88
C HIS A 101 -17.58 -9.42 -9.40
N ILE A 102 -18.31 -8.75 -10.30
CA ILE A 102 -19.15 -7.60 -9.96
C ILE A 102 -20.24 -8.02 -8.97
N LEU A 103 -20.42 -7.22 -7.94
CA LEU A 103 -21.47 -7.45 -6.96
C LEU A 103 -22.82 -6.90 -7.44
N TYR A 104 -23.86 -7.70 -7.29
CA TYR A 104 -25.23 -7.32 -7.59
C TYR A 104 -26.08 -7.37 -6.31
N ASP A 105 -27.04 -6.48 -6.22
CA ASP A 105 -28.04 -6.50 -5.15
C ASP A 105 -29.11 -7.61 -5.37
N GLN A 106 -30.04 -7.74 -4.42
CA GLN A 106 -31.11 -8.73 -4.50
C GLN A 106 -32.05 -8.53 -5.72
N LYS A 107 -32.02 -7.37 -6.35
CA LYS A 107 -32.81 -7.02 -7.53
C LYS A 107 -32.05 -7.22 -8.85
N GLY A 108 -30.81 -7.68 -8.75
CA GLY A 108 -29.92 -7.84 -9.91
C GLY A 108 -29.32 -6.53 -10.42
N THR A 109 -29.32 -5.48 -9.60
CA THR A 109 -28.69 -4.20 -9.93
C THR A 109 -27.23 -4.21 -9.45
N GLU A 110 -26.30 -3.77 -10.31
CA GLU A 110 -24.89 -3.61 -9.95
C GLU A 110 -24.73 -2.68 -8.74
N VAL A 111 -24.02 -3.15 -7.71
CA VAL A 111 -23.71 -2.36 -6.52
C VAL A 111 -22.52 -1.45 -6.81
N LYS A 112 -22.81 -0.24 -7.28
CA LYS A 112 -21.79 0.79 -7.51
C LYS A 112 -21.34 1.42 -6.20
N GLU A 113 -20.10 1.87 -6.14
CA GLU A 113 -19.50 2.49 -4.95
C GLU A 113 -20.35 3.65 -4.40
N TRP A 114 -20.79 4.56 -5.28
CA TRP A 114 -21.65 5.67 -4.87
C TRP A 114 -23.01 5.19 -4.32
N TYR A 115 -23.56 4.10 -4.88
CA TYR A 115 -24.83 3.55 -4.42
C TYR A 115 -24.69 2.90 -3.04
N ALA A 116 -23.60 2.17 -2.82
CA ALA A 116 -23.29 1.60 -1.51
C ALA A 116 -23.16 2.71 -0.45
N LEU A 117 -22.41 3.78 -0.77
CA LEU A 117 -22.27 4.95 0.11
C LEU A 117 -23.60 5.64 0.38
N ALA A 118 -24.40 5.90 -0.65
CA ALA A 118 -25.71 6.54 -0.52
C ALA A 118 -26.68 5.70 0.32
N SER A 119 -26.66 4.37 0.13
CA SER A 119 -27.46 3.43 0.91
C SER A 119 -27.04 3.44 2.38
N TYR A 120 -25.75 3.45 2.64
CA TYR A 120 -25.21 3.53 4.00
C TYR A 120 -25.58 4.84 4.69
N LEU A 121 -25.38 5.98 4.03
CA LEU A 121 -25.79 7.28 4.57
C LEU A 121 -27.30 7.36 4.84
N SER A 122 -28.12 6.75 3.97
CA SER A 122 -29.57 6.71 4.13
C SER A 122 -30.05 5.85 5.29
N SER A 123 -29.19 4.96 5.83
CA SER A 123 -29.49 4.12 6.99
C SER A 123 -29.37 4.86 8.32
N PHE A 124 -28.75 6.05 8.35
CA PHE A 124 -28.68 6.85 9.57
C PHE A 124 -30.01 7.45 9.94
N GLU A 125 -30.19 7.72 11.23
CA GLU A 125 -31.35 8.48 11.73
C GLU A 125 -31.45 9.83 11.02
N LYS A 126 -32.66 10.25 10.73
CA LYS A 126 -32.89 11.51 10.03
C LYS A 126 -33.26 12.62 11.03
N ASN A 127 -32.76 13.82 10.80
CA ASN A 127 -33.15 15.01 11.55
C ASN A 127 -34.54 15.51 11.12
N GLU A 128 -35.00 16.61 11.74
CA GLU A 128 -36.28 17.25 11.42
C GLU A 128 -36.42 17.66 9.95
N LYS A 129 -35.30 17.90 9.26
CA LYS A 129 -35.24 18.25 7.83
C LYS A 129 -35.17 17.02 6.92
N GLN A 130 -35.39 15.82 7.44
CA GLN A 130 -35.25 14.55 6.70
C GLN A 130 -33.85 14.28 6.14
N LEU A 131 -32.80 14.88 6.69
CA LEU A 131 -31.42 14.64 6.32
C LEU A 131 -30.78 13.62 7.27
N PRO A 132 -29.98 12.67 6.76
CA PRO A 132 -29.26 11.71 7.59
C PRO A 132 -28.33 12.41 8.57
N GLN A 133 -28.32 11.98 9.82
CA GLN A 133 -27.42 12.46 10.86
C GLN A 133 -26.18 11.56 10.89
N ILE A 134 -25.06 12.08 10.41
CA ILE A 134 -23.79 11.35 10.44
C ILE A 134 -23.30 11.30 11.88
N SER A 135 -22.94 10.13 12.37
CA SER A 135 -22.43 9.92 13.71
C SER A 135 -21.11 10.69 13.93
N GLU A 136 -20.95 11.30 15.10
CA GLU A 136 -19.73 12.03 15.51
C GLU A 136 -18.46 11.19 15.42
N LYS A 137 -18.55 9.86 15.41
CA LYS A 137 -17.38 9.00 15.20
C LYS A 137 -16.66 9.26 13.88
N TYR A 138 -17.37 9.78 12.86
CA TYR A 138 -16.80 10.10 11.55
C TYR A 138 -16.17 11.50 11.47
N GLU A 139 -16.35 12.33 12.49
CA GLU A 139 -15.70 13.64 12.57
C GLU A 139 -14.22 13.55 12.95
N LYS A 140 -13.79 12.40 13.46
CA LYS A 140 -12.42 12.16 13.92
C LYS A 140 -11.76 11.05 13.09
N THR A 141 -10.43 11.13 12.98
CA THR A 141 -9.66 10.01 12.42
C THR A 141 -9.79 8.80 13.36
N GLU A 142 -10.15 7.64 12.82
CA GLU A 142 -10.25 6.41 13.62
C GLU A 142 -8.87 5.80 13.95
N GLY A 143 -7.77 6.49 13.63
CA GLY A 143 -6.41 6.01 13.86
C GLY A 143 -6.07 4.74 13.07
N ARG A 144 -6.79 4.49 11.98
CA ARG A 144 -6.53 3.31 11.11
C ARG A 144 -5.18 3.38 10.42
N LYS A 145 -4.71 4.60 10.13
CA LYS A 145 -3.41 4.88 9.52
C LYS A 145 -2.61 5.75 10.49
N SER A 146 -1.51 5.22 11.00
CA SER A 146 -0.68 5.88 12.01
C SER A 146 0.77 5.98 11.55
N ASP A 147 1.33 7.19 11.55
CA ASP A 147 2.75 7.43 11.34
C ASP A 147 3.46 7.53 12.69
N THR A 148 4.50 6.75 12.90
CA THR A 148 5.33 6.84 14.11
C THR A 148 6.34 7.97 14.04
N ASP A 149 6.66 8.48 12.84
CA ASP A 149 7.65 9.54 12.56
C ASP A 149 8.97 9.39 13.36
N SER A 150 9.34 8.15 13.66
CA SER A 150 10.55 7.87 14.44
C SER A 150 11.80 8.03 13.60
N LYS A 151 12.79 8.75 14.15
CA LYS A 151 14.14 8.94 13.58
C LYS A 151 15.18 8.05 14.25
N ASN A 152 14.76 7.13 15.11
CA ASN A 152 15.65 6.20 15.78
C ASN A 152 16.24 5.22 14.75
N ILE A 153 17.56 5.20 14.62
CA ILE A 153 18.28 4.39 13.63
C ILE A 153 17.97 2.90 13.76
N VAL A 154 17.80 2.40 14.99
CA VAL A 154 17.47 0.99 15.24
C VAL A 154 16.09 0.67 14.67
N GLU A 155 15.11 1.55 14.85
CA GLU A 155 13.76 1.37 14.31
C GLU A 155 13.72 1.51 12.78
N LEU A 156 14.53 2.42 12.22
CA LEU A 156 14.64 2.59 10.78
C LEU A 156 15.19 1.36 10.07
N LEU A 157 16.11 0.65 10.71
CA LEU A 157 16.78 -0.54 10.18
C LEU A 157 16.12 -1.87 10.60
N LYS A 158 15.15 -1.83 11.49
CA LYS A 158 14.46 -3.03 11.97
C LYS A 158 13.64 -3.67 10.86
N ASN A 159 13.68 -5.00 10.78
CA ASN A 159 12.90 -5.81 9.83
C ASN A 159 13.04 -5.30 8.37
N PRO A 160 14.26 -5.33 7.78
CA PRO A 160 14.45 -4.96 6.39
C PRO A 160 13.74 -5.97 5.48
N ASN A 161 13.01 -5.47 4.49
CA ASN A 161 12.38 -6.31 3.48
C ASN A 161 13.26 -6.45 2.22
N LYS A 162 12.81 -7.23 1.23
CA LYS A 162 13.53 -7.45 -0.03
C LYS A 162 13.91 -6.15 -0.75
N PHE A 163 13.06 -5.13 -0.69
CA PHE A 163 13.32 -3.84 -1.36
C PHE A 163 14.45 -3.07 -0.68
N THR A 164 14.55 -3.15 0.64
CA THR A 164 15.70 -2.58 1.38
C THR A 164 17.01 -3.16 0.88
N PHE A 165 17.10 -4.48 0.73
CA PHE A 165 18.33 -5.12 0.21
C PHE A 165 18.63 -4.74 -1.24
N ILE A 166 17.61 -4.62 -2.09
CA ILE A 166 17.77 -4.18 -3.48
C ILE A 166 18.32 -2.74 -3.51
N ILE A 167 17.71 -1.81 -2.76
CA ILE A 167 18.10 -0.40 -2.74
C ILE A 167 19.53 -0.25 -2.20
N VAL A 168 19.85 -0.91 -1.10
CA VAL A 168 21.21 -0.89 -0.50
C VAL A 168 22.23 -1.51 -1.45
N GLY A 169 21.88 -2.61 -2.13
CA GLY A 169 22.73 -3.24 -3.13
C GLY A 169 23.05 -2.31 -4.31
N ILE A 170 22.02 -1.67 -4.87
CA ILE A 170 22.19 -0.69 -5.96
C ILE A 170 23.06 0.48 -5.49
N ALA A 171 22.82 1.04 -4.31
CA ALA A 171 23.62 2.13 -3.76
C ALA A 171 25.08 1.72 -3.57
N GLY A 172 25.34 0.50 -3.11
CA GLY A 172 26.68 -0.07 -2.98
C GLY A 172 27.41 -0.17 -4.32
N VAL A 173 26.73 -0.68 -5.36
CA VAL A 173 27.30 -0.77 -6.72
C VAL A 173 27.62 0.62 -7.27
N VAL A 174 26.71 1.58 -7.12
CA VAL A 174 26.93 2.97 -7.57
C VAL A 174 28.15 3.58 -6.85
N LEU A 175 28.27 3.37 -5.55
CA LEU A 175 29.41 3.86 -4.76
C LEU A 175 30.73 3.24 -5.26
N LEU A 176 30.76 1.95 -5.50
CA LEU A 176 31.95 1.27 -6.04
C LEU A 176 32.34 1.81 -7.42
N LEU A 177 31.37 2.04 -8.31
CA LEU A 177 31.61 2.64 -9.61
C LEU A 177 32.17 4.06 -9.48
N LEU A 178 31.65 4.88 -8.58
CA LEU A 178 32.17 6.22 -8.31
C LEU A 178 33.63 6.17 -7.82
N VAL A 179 33.94 5.29 -6.88
CA VAL A 179 35.30 5.10 -6.38
C VAL A 179 36.26 4.66 -7.51
N PHE A 180 35.79 3.74 -8.37
CA PHE A 180 36.55 3.30 -9.52
C PHE A 180 36.85 4.44 -10.51
N VAL A 181 35.82 5.23 -10.86
CA VAL A 181 35.96 6.39 -11.75
C VAL A 181 36.94 7.42 -11.18
N VAL A 182 36.80 7.76 -9.89
CA VAL A 182 37.71 8.70 -9.22
C VAL A 182 39.15 8.19 -9.25
N ARG A 183 39.37 6.92 -8.90
CA ARG A 183 40.72 6.31 -8.96
C ARG A 183 41.30 6.30 -10.39
N PHE A 184 40.46 6.01 -11.38
CA PHE A 184 40.88 6.04 -12.78
C PHE A 184 41.30 7.45 -13.23
N LEU A 185 40.48 8.47 -12.90
CA LEU A 185 40.77 9.86 -13.23
C LEU A 185 42.08 10.35 -12.56
N VAL A 186 42.28 10.03 -11.28
CA VAL A 186 43.51 10.36 -10.55
C VAL A 186 44.70 9.70 -11.20
N LYS A 187 44.61 8.42 -11.58
CA LYS A 187 45.69 7.70 -12.28
C LYS A 187 46.00 8.31 -13.64
N CYS A 188 45.00 8.71 -14.40
CA CYS A 188 45.19 9.39 -15.68
C CYS A 188 45.85 10.76 -15.51
N TYR A 189 45.43 11.53 -14.49
CA TYR A 189 46.01 12.84 -14.20
C TYR A 189 47.48 12.75 -13.78
N THR A 190 47.80 11.85 -12.86
CA THR A 190 49.20 11.64 -12.42
C THR A 190 50.10 11.19 -13.57
N LYS A 191 49.62 10.29 -14.45
CA LYS A 191 50.34 9.84 -15.61
C LYS A 191 50.64 10.96 -16.62
N LYS A 192 49.71 11.92 -16.79
CA LYS A 192 49.92 13.11 -17.63
C LYS A 192 50.96 14.08 -17.04
N ARG A 193 50.98 14.20 -15.70
CA ARG A 193 51.92 15.09 -15.02
C ARG A 193 53.37 14.60 -15.10
N VAL A 194 53.58 13.29 -14.97
CA VAL A 194 54.92 12.65 -15.09
C VAL A 194 55.46 12.70 -16.52
N LYS A 195 54.62 12.75 -17.55
CA LYS A 195 55.07 12.90 -18.96
C LYS A 195 55.44 14.33 -19.36
N LYS A 196 55.18 15.34 -18.50
CA LYS A 196 55.48 16.76 -18.77
C LYS A 196 56.74 17.27 -18.06
N ILE A 197 57.41 16.40 -17.29
CA ILE A 197 58.74 16.58 -16.71
C ILE A 197 59.74 15.78 -17.53
#